data_cacc0a162240c7730606cc00e2436752
#
_entry.id   cacc0a162240c7730606cc00e2436752
#
_cell.length_a   1.000
_cell.length_b   1.000
_cell.length_c   1.000
_cell.angle_alpha   90.00
_cell.angle_beta   90.00
_cell.angle_gamma   90.00
#
_symmetry.space_group_name_H-M   'P 1'
#
loop_
_entity.id
_entity.type
_entity.pdbx_description
1 polymer ?
#
loop_
_entity_poly.entity_id
_entity_poly.type
_entity_poly.pdbx_seq_one_letter_code
_entity_poly.pdbx_strand_id
1 'polypeptide(L)'
;KDIREKLIKTGHVDVMISVGNNFFYTKSLPCSLWFFDKGKAENLKDKVLFIDARNYYTVVDRTLNEWTEWQLKNLNAIVWLYRGETDKYTALLQEYRKTLGQAVPFEETLQLLKNELKDLQKRTKLEIEQADRKDKKRVQDEYDEMIAAKNAEITVAKEAVWLYEKFGEGEYRDILGLCKVASLKEIEEKGWSLTPSAYVGIAPVEDDGVDFEERMTEIHRELLSLQAESNELMDTISKNMKEMGL
;
A
#
# COMPACT_ATOMS: atom_id res chain seq x y z
N LYS A 1 10.13 -14.45 29.40
CA LYS A 1 9.68 -15.66 28.71
C LYS A 1 8.47 -16.24 29.45
N ASP A 2 8.52 -16.51 30.72
CA ASP A 2 7.49 -17.22 31.51
C ASP A 2 6.14 -16.50 31.56
N ILE A 3 6.12 -15.15 31.65
CA ILE A 3 4.88 -14.37 31.62
C ILE A 3 4.20 -14.51 30.26
N ARG A 4 4.99 -14.43 29.19
CA ARG A 4 4.49 -14.55 27.81
C ARG A 4 3.95 -15.95 27.53
N GLU A 5 4.63 -16.98 27.95
CA GLU A 5 4.18 -18.37 27.87
C GLU A 5 2.85 -18.58 28.61
N LYS A 6 2.77 -18.12 29.87
CA LYS A 6 1.52 -18.20 30.64
C LYS A 6 0.37 -17.50 29.94
N LEU A 7 0.61 -16.32 29.38
CA LEU A 7 -0.38 -15.56 28.64
C LEU A 7 -0.86 -16.29 27.38
N ILE A 8 0.05 -16.86 26.60
CA ILE A 8 -0.29 -17.61 25.38
C ILE A 8 -1.11 -18.87 25.74
N LYS A 9 -0.72 -19.58 26.78
CA LYS A 9 -1.42 -20.79 27.27
C LYS A 9 -2.85 -20.52 27.78
N THR A 10 -3.23 -19.26 28.01
CA THR A 10 -4.65 -18.94 28.32
C THR A 10 -5.58 -19.15 27.11
N GLY A 11 -5.04 -19.24 25.89
CA GLY A 11 -5.81 -19.32 24.66
C GLY A 11 -6.47 -18.00 24.24
N HIS A 12 -6.15 -16.88 24.90
CA HIS A 12 -6.77 -15.58 24.63
C HIS A 12 -5.96 -14.70 23.69
N VAL A 13 -4.71 -15.03 23.37
CA VAL A 13 -3.93 -14.32 22.34
C VAL A 13 -4.57 -14.65 20.99
N ASP A 14 -5.05 -13.65 20.28
CA ASP A 14 -5.81 -13.85 19.06
C ASP A 14 -5.07 -13.40 17.81
N VAL A 15 -4.69 -12.14 17.75
CA VAL A 15 -4.00 -11.57 16.57
C VAL A 15 -2.78 -10.78 17.00
N MET A 16 -1.69 -10.94 16.25
CA MET A 16 -0.44 -10.21 16.41
C MET A 16 -0.11 -9.51 15.10
N ILE A 17 0.03 -8.18 15.12
CA ILE A 17 0.34 -7.39 13.92
C ILE A 17 1.65 -6.65 14.13
N SER A 18 2.63 -6.84 13.24
CA SER A 18 3.83 -5.99 13.14
C SER A 18 3.53 -4.76 12.31
N VAL A 19 3.86 -3.59 12.84
CA VAL A 19 3.68 -2.28 12.22
C VAL A 19 5.05 -1.71 11.86
N GLY A 20 5.16 -1.08 10.71
CA GLY A 20 6.40 -0.47 10.21
C GLY A 20 6.86 0.75 11.01
N ASN A 21 7.93 1.35 10.53
CA ASN A 21 8.46 2.59 11.09
C ASN A 21 7.55 3.78 10.77
N ASN A 22 7.74 4.89 11.49
CA ASN A 22 7.11 6.18 11.21
C ASN A 22 5.58 6.21 11.30
N PHE A 23 4.96 5.31 12.07
CA PHE A 23 3.52 5.38 12.40
C PHE A 23 3.22 6.28 13.60
N PHE A 24 4.24 6.80 14.26
CA PHE A 24 4.10 7.70 15.41
C PHE A 24 4.64 9.08 15.08
N TYR A 25 3.90 10.10 15.41
CA TYR A 25 4.24 11.49 15.13
C TYR A 25 5.63 11.93 15.63
N THR A 26 6.11 11.33 16.72
CA THR A 26 7.38 11.73 17.36
C THR A 26 8.45 10.65 17.36
N LYS A 27 8.18 9.46 16.83
CA LYS A 27 9.07 8.29 16.90
C LYS A 27 9.04 7.48 15.63
N SER A 28 10.21 7.16 15.12
CA SER A 28 10.40 6.32 13.93
C SER A 28 10.55 4.82 14.25
N LEU A 29 10.12 4.37 15.44
CA LEU A 29 10.28 2.98 15.84
C LEU A 29 9.13 2.10 15.34
N PRO A 30 9.41 0.86 14.92
CA PRO A 30 8.37 -0.11 14.63
C PRO A 30 7.70 -0.57 15.93
N CYS A 31 6.45 -1.02 15.83
CA CYS A 31 5.74 -1.58 16.97
C CYS A 31 5.01 -2.87 16.61
N SER A 32 4.47 -3.53 17.63
CA SER A 32 3.58 -4.69 17.46
C SER A 32 2.29 -4.43 18.21
N LEU A 33 1.17 -4.66 17.54
CA LEU A 33 -0.16 -4.62 18.14
C LEU A 33 -0.53 -6.03 18.61
N TRP A 34 -0.99 -6.13 19.84
CA TRP A 34 -1.35 -7.37 20.51
C TRP A 34 -2.84 -7.36 20.79
N PHE A 35 -3.58 -8.27 20.18
CA PHE A 35 -5.01 -8.41 20.37
C PHE A 35 -5.32 -9.66 21.20
N PHE A 36 -6.13 -9.46 22.22
CA PHE A 36 -6.56 -10.52 23.14
C PHE A 36 -8.09 -10.60 23.08
N ASP A 37 -8.61 -11.82 22.91
CA ASP A 37 -10.05 -12.08 22.90
C ASP A 37 -10.39 -13.17 23.94
N LYS A 38 -11.14 -12.79 24.98
CA LYS A 38 -11.65 -13.72 25.98
C LYS A 38 -12.82 -14.56 25.46
N GLY A 39 -13.51 -14.06 24.43
CA GLY A 39 -14.61 -14.74 23.75
C GLY A 39 -14.18 -15.58 22.55
N LYS A 40 -12.88 -15.81 22.37
CA LYS A 40 -12.31 -16.54 21.24
C LYS A 40 -13.00 -17.90 21.06
N ALA A 41 -13.39 -18.20 19.81
CA ALA A 41 -14.05 -19.45 19.47
C ALA A 41 -13.19 -20.67 19.84
N GLU A 42 -13.80 -21.76 20.30
CA GLU A 42 -13.11 -22.94 20.83
C GLU A 42 -12.11 -23.54 19.84
N ASN A 43 -12.48 -23.60 18.55
CA ASN A 43 -11.64 -24.10 17.45
C ASN A 43 -10.46 -23.18 17.08
N LEU A 44 -10.37 -21.99 17.69
CA LEU A 44 -9.28 -21.02 17.50
C LEU A 44 -8.39 -20.86 18.74
N LYS A 45 -8.77 -21.39 19.89
CA LYS A 45 -8.04 -21.20 21.17
C LYS A 45 -6.58 -21.68 21.12
N ASP A 46 -6.31 -22.68 20.29
CA ASP A 46 -4.96 -23.23 20.07
C ASP A 46 -4.20 -22.57 18.92
N LYS A 47 -4.73 -21.49 18.34
CA LYS A 47 -4.17 -20.80 17.15
C LYS A 47 -3.99 -19.32 17.44
N VAL A 48 -3.01 -18.71 16.79
CA VAL A 48 -2.79 -17.26 16.78
C VAL A 48 -2.54 -16.81 15.34
N LEU A 49 -3.24 -15.76 14.93
CA LEU A 49 -2.98 -15.12 13.63
C LEU A 49 -1.83 -14.12 13.76
N PHE A 50 -0.82 -14.29 12.94
CA PHE A 50 0.29 -13.36 12.79
C PHE A 50 0.17 -12.61 11.46
N ILE A 51 0.25 -11.28 11.52
CA ILE A 51 0.23 -10.39 10.34
C ILE A 51 1.48 -9.52 10.36
N ASP A 52 2.23 -9.50 9.27
CA ASP A 52 3.35 -8.59 9.08
C ASP A 52 2.96 -7.46 8.13
N ALA A 53 2.53 -6.35 8.70
CA ALA A 53 2.12 -5.16 7.96
C ALA A 53 3.22 -4.09 7.86
N ARG A 54 4.51 -4.47 8.13
CA ARG A 54 5.62 -3.51 8.14
C ARG A 54 5.89 -2.85 6.78
N ASN A 55 5.49 -3.53 5.69
CA ASN A 55 5.64 -3.04 4.31
C ASN A 55 4.29 -2.71 3.65
N TYR A 56 3.21 -2.70 4.41
CA TYR A 56 1.86 -2.42 3.93
C TYR A 56 1.33 -1.15 4.58
N TYR A 57 1.58 -0.02 3.93
CA TYR A 57 1.19 1.31 4.40
C TYR A 57 1.27 2.34 3.25
N THR A 58 0.77 3.54 3.51
CA THR A 58 0.93 4.71 2.65
C THR A 58 1.89 5.69 3.29
N VAL A 59 2.84 6.20 2.49
CA VAL A 59 3.76 7.26 2.89
C VAL A 59 3.03 8.60 2.76
N VAL A 60 2.80 9.28 3.88
CA VAL A 60 2.20 10.62 3.90
C VAL A 60 3.28 11.67 3.66
N ASP A 61 4.39 11.55 4.39
CA ASP A 61 5.57 12.38 4.20
C ASP A 61 6.85 11.60 4.60
N ARG A 62 8.00 12.27 4.58
CA ARG A 62 9.29 11.66 4.88
C ARG A 62 9.38 11.06 6.30
N THR A 63 8.53 11.47 7.21
CA THR A 63 8.55 11.11 8.64
C THR A 63 7.29 10.41 9.13
N LEU A 64 6.24 10.32 8.29
CA LEU A 64 4.95 9.79 8.65
C LEU A 64 4.43 8.79 7.62
N ASN A 65 4.13 7.60 8.11
CA ASN A 65 3.40 6.56 7.41
C ASN A 65 2.04 6.36 8.08
N GLU A 66 1.04 6.00 7.30
CA GLU A 66 -0.28 5.67 7.84
C GLU A 66 -0.94 4.54 7.03
N TRP A 67 -1.96 3.94 7.62
CA TRP A 67 -2.90 3.11 6.88
C TRP A 67 -4.07 3.94 6.42
N THR A 68 -4.35 3.90 5.13
CA THR A 68 -5.59 4.43 4.58
C THR A 68 -6.79 3.62 5.13
N GLU A 69 -7.99 4.17 5.00
CA GLU A 69 -9.22 3.46 5.38
C GLU A 69 -9.32 2.09 4.68
N TRP A 70 -8.97 2.02 3.40
CA TRP A 70 -9.01 0.78 2.63
C TRP A 70 -7.95 -0.23 3.07
N GLN A 71 -6.75 0.24 3.41
CA GLN A 71 -5.71 -0.63 3.99
C GLN A 71 -6.12 -1.20 5.34
N LEU A 72 -6.77 -0.39 6.20
CA LEU A 72 -7.33 -0.89 7.46
C LEU A 72 -8.45 -1.91 7.23
N LYS A 73 -9.33 -1.67 6.26
CA LYS A 73 -10.37 -2.66 5.88
C LYS A 73 -9.74 -3.96 5.38
N ASN A 74 -8.67 -3.90 4.61
CA ASN A 74 -7.96 -5.08 4.13
C ASN A 74 -7.29 -5.87 5.27
N LEU A 75 -6.66 -5.20 6.23
CA LEU A 75 -6.12 -5.87 7.42
C LEU A 75 -7.23 -6.52 8.25
N ASN A 76 -8.38 -5.85 8.42
CA ASN A 76 -9.54 -6.44 9.07
C ASN A 76 -10.10 -7.65 8.29
N ALA A 77 -10.08 -7.60 6.96
CA ALA A 77 -10.53 -8.69 6.12
C ALA A 77 -9.72 -9.99 6.37
N ILE A 78 -8.41 -9.90 6.58
CA ILE A 78 -7.57 -11.05 6.96
C ILE A 78 -8.05 -11.65 8.29
N VAL A 79 -8.38 -10.80 9.28
CA VAL A 79 -8.88 -11.24 10.58
C VAL A 79 -10.27 -11.89 10.47
N TRP A 80 -11.16 -11.32 9.65
CA TRP A 80 -12.50 -11.91 9.42
C TRP A 80 -12.40 -13.29 8.78
N LEU A 81 -11.54 -13.44 7.77
CA LEU A 81 -11.33 -14.75 7.12
C LEU A 81 -10.73 -15.77 8.09
N TYR A 82 -9.77 -15.39 8.93
CA TYR A 82 -9.23 -16.24 10.00
C TYR A 82 -10.33 -16.71 10.98
N ARG A 83 -11.28 -15.83 11.30
CA ARG A 83 -12.40 -16.12 12.20
C ARG A 83 -13.57 -16.83 11.52
N GLY A 84 -13.55 -17.01 10.20
CA GLY A 84 -14.64 -17.60 9.43
C GLY A 84 -15.82 -16.65 9.18
N GLU A 85 -15.62 -15.34 9.36
CA GLU A 85 -16.61 -14.28 9.13
C GLU A 85 -16.66 -13.88 7.64
N THR A 86 -16.89 -14.84 6.75
CA THR A 86 -16.80 -14.66 5.28
C THR A 86 -17.83 -13.66 4.74
N ASP A 87 -18.97 -13.53 5.37
CA ASP A 87 -20.00 -12.54 5.04
C ASP A 87 -19.49 -11.10 5.15
N LYS A 88 -18.66 -10.78 6.14
CA LYS A 88 -18.03 -9.46 6.27
C LYS A 88 -17.02 -9.21 5.15
N TYR A 89 -16.25 -10.21 4.77
CA TYR A 89 -15.33 -10.14 3.64
C TYR A 89 -16.08 -9.89 2.32
N THR A 90 -17.15 -10.66 2.07
CA THR A 90 -18.00 -10.49 0.89
C THR A 90 -18.61 -9.09 0.83
N ALA A 91 -19.08 -8.57 1.98
CA ALA A 91 -19.60 -7.20 2.06
C ALA A 91 -18.53 -6.16 1.70
N LEU A 92 -17.26 -6.35 2.11
CA LEU A 92 -16.16 -5.48 1.70
C LEU A 92 -15.90 -5.54 0.19
N LEU A 93 -15.93 -6.72 -0.44
CA LEU A 93 -15.81 -6.82 -1.90
C LEU A 93 -16.93 -6.08 -2.63
N GLN A 94 -18.17 -6.16 -2.10
CA GLN A 94 -19.30 -5.40 -2.65
C GLN A 94 -19.12 -3.89 -2.47
N GLU A 95 -18.58 -3.45 -1.34
CA GLU A 95 -18.23 -2.04 -1.10
C GLU A 95 -17.21 -1.53 -2.12
N TYR A 96 -16.15 -2.31 -2.40
CA TYR A 96 -15.20 -2.00 -3.46
C TYR A 96 -15.87 -1.84 -4.82
N ARG A 97 -16.69 -2.82 -5.22
CA ARG A 97 -17.41 -2.78 -6.51
C ARG A 97 -18.33 -1.56 -6.61
N LYS A 98 -19.04 -1.23 -5.52
CA LYS A 98 -19.91 -0.05 -5.46
C LYS A 98 -19.12 1.25 -5.58
N THR A 99 -18.00 1.37 -4.85
CA THR A 99 -17.16 2.58 -4.84
C THR A 99 -16.52 2.81 -6.20
N LEU A 100 -16.07 1.76 -6.87
CA LEU A 100 -15.43 1.84 -8.18
C LEU A 100 -16.45 1.97 -9.34
N GLY A 101 -17.76 1.75 -9.08
CA GLY A 101 -18.80 1.84 -10.08
C GLY A 101 -18.66 0.87 -11.26
N GLN A 102 -17.87 -0.20 -11.11
CA GLN A 102 -17.50 -1.12 -12.17
C GLN A 102 -18.00 -2.54 -11.87
N ALA A 103 -18.52 -3.20 -12.92
CA ALA A 103 -18.97 -4.58 -12.86
C ALA A 103 -17.90 -5.59 -13.35
N VAL A 104 -16.76 -5.10 -13.83
CA VAL A 104 -15.64 -5.91 -14.34
C VAL A 104 -14.68 -6.32 -13.21
N PRO A 105 -13.80 -7.30 -13.42
CA PRO A 105 -12.77 -7.67 -12.46
C PRO A 105 -11.91 -6.47 -11.99
N PHE A 106 -11.44 -6.51 -10.75
CA PHE A 106 -10.70 -5.39 -10.15
C PHE A 106 -9.42 -5.03 -10.93
N GLU A 107 -8.73 -6.01 -11.50
CA GLU A 107 -7.54 -5.79 -12.33
C GLU A 107 -7.88 -5.03 -13.60
N GLU A 108 -8.96 -5.41 -14.30
CA GLU A 108 -9.43 -4.70 -15.48
C GLU A 108 -9.86 -3.27 -15.12
N THR A 109 -10.57 -3.11 -14.01
CA THR A 109 -10.95 -1.79 -13.49
C THR A 109 -9.72 -0.92 -13.25
N LEU A 110 -8.68 -1.47 -12.61
CA LEU A 110 -7.43 -0.74 -12.36
C LEU A 110 -6.74 -0.32 -13.67
N GLN A 111 -6.73 -1.17 -14.68
CA GLN A 111 -6.16 -0.84 -16.00
C GLN A 111 -6.97 0.24 -16.72
N LEU A 112 -8.29 0.17 -16.68
CA LEU A 112 -9.17 1.21 -17.24
C LEU A 112 -8.90 2.57 -16.59
N LEU A 113 -8.88 2.64 -15.27
CA LEU A 113 -8.61 3.87 -14.51
C LEU A 113 -7.21 4.45 -14.81
N LYS A 114 -6.19 3.60 -14.93
CA LYS A 114 -4.83 4.03 -15.32
C LYS A 114 -4.81 4.62 -16.75
N ASN A 115 -5.55 4.04 -17.68
CA ASN A 115 -5.63 4.56 -19.05
C ASN A 115 -6.38 5.90 -19.10
N GLU A 116 -7.51 6.00 -18.38
CA GLU A 116 -8.25 7.25 -18.22
C GLU A 116 -7.38 8.37 -17.63
N LEU A 117 -6.57 8.06 -16.61
CA LEU A 117 -5.63 9.02 -16.03
C LEU A 117 -4.59 9.49 -17.06
N LYS A 118 -4.01 8.58 -17.85
CA LYS A 118 -3.07 8.95 -18.92
C LYS A 118 -3.70 9.86 -19.96
N ASP A 119 -4.93 9.58 -20.36
CA ASP A 119 -5.64 10.40 -21.33
C ASP A 119 -6.04 11.75 -20.75
N LEU A 120 -6.43 11.80 -19.47
CA LEU A 120 -6.68 13.04 -18.75
C LEU A 120 -5.42 13.91 -18.69
N GLN A 121 -4.27 13.34 -18.36
CA GLN A 121 -3.00 14.06 -18.32
C GLN A 121 -2.58 14.60 -19.69
N LYS A 122 -2.82 13.86 -20.78
CA LYS A 122 -2.56 14.35 -22.15
C LYS A 122 -3.47 15.53 -22.49
N ARG A 123 -4.77 15.45 -22.19
CA ARG A 123 -5.72 16.55 -22.41
C ARG A 123 -5.34 17.77 -21.61
N THR A 124 -4.97 17.61 -20.34
CA THR A 124 -4.50 18.69 -19.48
C THR A 124 -3.38 19.48 -20.13
N LYS A 125 -2.35 18.80 -20.64
CA LYS A 125 -1.22 19.46 -21.31
C LYS A 125 -1.68 20.29 -22.52
N LEU A 126 -2.51 19.70 -23.38
CA LEU A 126 -3.01 20.38 -24.58
C LEU A 126 -3.86 21.61 -24.23
N GLU A 127 -4.76 21.49 -23.25
CA GLU A 127 -5.62 22.62 -22.88
C GLU A 127 -4.88 23.75 -22.18
N ILE A 128 -3.88 23.43 -21.36
CA ILE A 128 -3.01 24.45 -20.76
C ILE A 128 -2.18 25.18 -21.82
N GLU A 129 -1.69 24.46 -22.84
CA GLU A 129 -0.97 25.07 -23.97
C GLU A 129 -1.85 26.02 -24.75
N GLN A 130 -3.14 25.67 -25.00
CA GLN A 130 -4.09 26.43 -25.77
C GLN A 130 -4.78 27.57 -24.99
N ALA A 131 -4.75 27.51 -23.65
CA ALA A 131 -5.41 28.48 -22.79
C ALA A 131 -4.71 29.85 -22.83
N ASP A 132 -5.53 30.92 -22.80
CA ASP A 132 -5.02 32.27 -22.64
C ASP A 132 -4.25 32.44 -21.32
N ARG A 133 -3.22 33.30 -21.29
CA ARG A 133 -2.35 33.53 -20.14
C ARG A 133 -3.11 33.81 -18.84
N LYS A 134 -4.28 34.42 -18.90
CA LYS A 134 -5.13 34.76 -17.75
C LYS A 134 -5.88 33.54 -17.21
N ASP A 135 -6.22 32.56 -18.07
CA ASP A 135 -7.01 31.39 -17.73
C ASP A 135 -6.16 30.15 -17.38
N LYS A 136 -4.87 30.14 -17.72
CA LYS A 136 -3.99 28.97 -17.50
C LYS A 136 -4.05 28.43 -16.09
N LYS A 137 -4.04 29.32 -15.08
CA LYS A 137 -4.06 28.89 -13.69
C LYS A 137 -5.39 28.22 -13.31
N ARG A 138 -6.52 28.80 -13.74
CA ARG A 138 -7.85 28.24 -13.49
C ARG A 138 -8.00 26.86 -14.16
N VAL A 139 -7.57 26.73 -15.41
CA VAL A 139 -7.57 25.46 -16.13
C VAL A 139 -6.68 24.44 -15.42
N GLN A 140 -5.48 24.82 -14.99
CA GLN A 140 -4.60 23.95 -14.24
C GLN A 140 -5.26 23.46 -12.93
N ASP A 141 -5.83 24.36 -12.13
CA ASP A 141 -6.47 24.02 -10.85
C ASP A 141 -7.66 23.05 -11.07
N GLU A 142 -8.49 23.25 -12.09
CA GLU A 142 -9.62 22.37 -12.46
C GLU A 142 -9.13 20.96 -12.83
N TYR A 143 -8.07 20.86 -13.63
CA TYR A 143 -7.51 19.56 -14.01
C TYR A 143 -6.77 18.88 -12.88
N ASP A 144 -6.11 19.62 -12.00
CA ASP A 144 -5.43 19.06 -10.81
C ASP A 144 -6.44 18.39 -9.87
N GLU A 145 -7.64 18.97 -9.70
CA GLU A 145 -8.73 18.33 -8.94
C GLU A 145 -9.21 17.04 -9.62
N MET A 146 -9.39 17.04 -10.95
CA MET A 146 -9.81 15.84 -11.69
C MET A 146 -8.75 14.73 -11.60
N ILE A 147 -7.47 15.08 -11.73
CA ILE A 147 -6.35 14.15 -11.61
C ILE A 147 -6.27 13.59 -10.20
N ALA A 148 -6.45 14.42 -9.16
CA ALA A 148 -6.46 13.99 -7.77
C ALA A 148 -7.61 13.01 -7.49
N ALA A 149 -8.82 13.29 -7.99
CA ALA A 149 -9.97 12.38 -7.88
C ALA A 149 -9.69 11.03 -8.57
N LYS A 150 -9.12 11.06 -9.79
CA LYS A 150 -8.77 9.83 -10.52
C LYS A 150 -7.69 9.02 -9.81
N ASN A 151 -6.69 9.67 -9.21
CA ASN A 151 -5.68 9.00 -8.39
C ASN A 151 -6.28 8.37 -7.13
N ALA A 152 -7.27 8.99 -6.51
CA ALA A 152 -7.99 8.39 -5.39
C ALA A 152 -8.73 7.10 -5.80
N GLU A 153 -9.44 7.09 -6.94
CA GLU A 153 -10.08 5.89 -7.49
C GLU A 153 -9.05 4.78 -7.79
N ILE A 154 -7.91 5.13 -8.39
CA ILE A 154 -6.81 4.19 -8.66
C ILE A 154 -6.28 3.59 -7.35
N THR A 155 -6.17 4.38 -6.29
CA THR A 155 -5.73 3.89 -4.98
C THR A 155 -6.72 2.86 -4.43
N VAL A 156 -8.02 3.13 -4.48
CA VAL A 156 -9.05 2.17 -4.08
C VAL A 156 -8.98 0.88 -4.91
N ALA A 157 -8.83 1.01 -6.24
CA ALA A 157 -8.72 -0.15 -7.13
C ALA A 157 -7.46 -1.00 -6.85
N LYS A 158 -6.32 -0.38 -6.53
CA LYS A 158 -5.10 -1.10 -6.13
C LYS A 158 -5.32 -1.91 -4.86
N GLU A 159 -5.98 -1.35 -3.86
CA GLU A 159 -6.27 -2.04 -2.61
C GLU A 159 -7.27 -3.20 -2.81
N ALA A 160 -8.24 -3.03 -3.70
CA ALA A 160 -9.17 -4.11 -4.08
C ALA A 160 -8.45 -5.27 -4.79
N VAL A 161 -7.58 -4.97 -5.77
CA VAL A 161 -6.74 -5.95 -6.45
C VAL A 161 -5.85 -6.68 -5.44
N TRP A 162 -5.14 -5.93 -4.57
CA TRP A 162 -4.25 -6.50 -3.56
C TRP A 162 -4.96 -7.52 -2.66
N LEU A 163 -6.19 -7.22 -2.23
CA LEU A 163 -6.98 -8.09 -1.37
C LEU A 163 -7.47 -9.33 -2.13
N TYR A 164 -8.00 -9.10 -3.33
CA TYR A 164 -8.60 -10.16 -4.15
C TYR A 164 -7.57 -11.17 -4.66
N GLU A 165 -6.40 -10.73 -5.10
CA GLU A 165 -5.27 -11.60 -5.49
C GLU A 165 -4.86 -12.57 -4.38
N LYS A 166 -4.96 -12.13 -3.13
CA LYS A 166 -4.54 -12.91 -1.97
C LYS A 166 -5.60 -13.90 -1.48
N PHE A 167 -6.86 -13.49 -1.49
CA PHE A 167 -7.93 -14.24 -0.83
C PHE A 167 -9.15 -14.55 -1.73
N GLY A 168 -9.13 -14.10 -2.99
CA GLY A 168 -10.17 -14.39 -3.96
C GLY A 168 -11.58 -14.06 -3.46
N GLU A 169 -12.47 -15.02 -3.53
CA GLU A 169 -13.87 -14.88 -3.08
C GLU A 169 -14.05 -15.01 -1.55
N GLY A 170 -12.95 -15.14 -0.79
CA GLY A 170 -13.00 -15.11 0.68
C GLY A 170 -12.62 -16.42 1.36
N GLU A 171 -11.61 -17.10 0.87
CA GLU A 171 -10.99 -18.23 1.54
C GLU A 171 -9.69 -17.80 2.26
N TYR A 172 -9.61 -18.08 3.57
CA TYR A 172 -8.37 -17.84 4.32
C TYR A 172 -7.27 -18.79 3.86
N ARG A 173 -6.10 -18.23 3.62
CA ARG A 173 -4.86 -18.98 3.39
C ARG A 173 -3.67 -18.22 3.97
N ASP A 174 -2.64 -18.96 4.38
CA ASP A 174 -1.37 -18.35 4.78
C ASP A 174 -0.70 -17.71 3.55
N ILE A 175 -0.26 -16.46 3.69
CA ILE A 175 0.42 -15.70 2.63
C ILE A 175 1.84 -15.41 3.09
N LEU A 176 2.83 -15.91 2.37
CA LEU A 176 4.24 -15.68 2.66
C LEU A 176 4.55 -14.17 2.73
N GLY A 177 5.22 -13.77 3.81
CA GLY A 177 5.59 -12.38 4.06
C GLY A 177 4.45 -11.48 4.53
N LEU A 178 3.20 -11.98 4.62
CA LEU A 178 2.05 -11.19 5.04
C LEU A 178 1.34 -11.77 6.28
N CYS A 179 0.81 -12.96 6.20
CA CYS A 179 0.03 -13.53 7.30
C CYS A 179 0.16 -15.04 7.41
N LYS A 180 0.09 -15.54 8.65
CA LYS A 180 0.07 -16.97 8.95
C LYS A 180 -0.68 -17.25 10.24
N VAL A 181 -1.45 -18.33 10.24
CA VAL A 181 -2.03 -18.91 11.45
C VAL A 181 -1.06 -19.95 12.02
N ALA A 182 -0.55 -19.72 13.22
CA ALA A 182 0.31 -20.67 13.91
C ALA A 182 -0.41 -21.34 15.07
N SER A 183 -0.17 -22.63 15.25
CA SER A 183 -0.63 -23.40 16.40
C SER A 183 0.18 -23.09 17.66
N LEU A 184 -0.38 -23.35 18.84
CA LEU A 184 0.37 -23.23 20.09
C LEU A 184 1.65 -24.09 20.10
N LYS A 185 1.63 -25.25 19.42
CA LYS A 185 2.81 -26.12 19.27
C LYS A 185 3.92 -25.42 18.48
N GLU A 186 3.60 -24.82 17.35
CA GLU A 186 4.58 -24.03 16.57
C GLU A 186 5.13 -22.85 17.37
N ILE A 187 4.28 -22.20 18.18
CA ILE A 187 4.69 -21.08 19.04
C ILE A 187 5.63 -21.56 20.15
N GLU A 188 5.38 -22.72 20.72
CA GLU A 188 6.28 -23.37 21.70
C GLU A 188 7.64 -23.70 21.08
N GLU A 189 7.66 -24.32 19.91
CA GLU A 189 8.88 -24.66 19.15
C GLU A 189 9.74 -23.42 18.87
N LYS A 190 9.09 -22.26 18.64
CA LYS A 190 9.76 -20.95 18.47
C LYS A 190 10.01 -20.21 19.80
N GLY A 191 10.03 -20.92 20.92
CA GLY A 191 10.37 -20.39 22.25
C GLY A 191 9.38 -19.35 22.76
N TRP A 192 8.10 -19.48 22.41
CA TRP A 192 7.01 -18.58 22.78
C TRP A 192 7.18 -17.17 22.24
N SER A 193 7.80 -17.03 21.05
CA SER A 193 7.89 -15.75 20.36
C SER A 193 6.50 -15.32 19.87
N LEU A 194 6.21 -14.00 19.94
CA LEU A 194 4.99 -13.40 19.36
C LEU A 194 5.36 -12.38 18.26
N THR A 195 6.52 -12.53 17.65
CA THR A 195 6.98 -11.66 16.58
C THR A 195 6.48 -12.19 15.23
N PRO A 196 5.58 -11.50 14.50
CA PRO A 196 4.99 -11.99 13.26
C PRO A 196 6.00 -12.45 12.21
N SER A 197 7.10 -11.73 12.00
CA SER A 197 8.14 -12.12 11.03
C SER A 197 8.78 -13.50 11.27
N ALA A 198 8.67 -14.03 12.48
CA ALA A 198 9.15 -15.39 12.77
C ALA A 198 8.24 -16.49 12.20
N TYR A 199 7.03 -16.14 11.79
CA TYR A 199 5.98 -17.07 11.32
C TYR A 199 5.65 -16.92 9.85
N VAL A 200 5.50 -15.68 9.37
CA VAL A 200 4.99 -15.41 8.00
C VAL A 200 5.99 -15.74 6.89
N GLY A 201 7.26 -15.97 7.24
CA GLY A 201 8.31 -16.19 6.24
C GLY A 201 8.70 -14.93 5.48
N ILE A 202 9.36 -15.11 4.35
CA ILE A 202 9.80 -14.02 3.46
C ILE A 202 8.98 -14.14 2.18
N ALA A 203 8.34 -13.03 1.77
CA ALA A 203 7.67 -12.98 0.49
C ALA A 203 8.70 -13.26 -0.63
N PRO A 204 8.35 -14.04 -1.66
CA PRO A 204 9.17 -14.15 -2.84
C PRO A 204 9.42 -12.74 -3.38
N VAL A 205 10.68 -12.41 -3.69
CA VAL A 205 10.98 -11.21 -4.46
C VAL A 205 10.45 -11.48 -5.86
N GLU A 206 9.43 -10.74 -6.27
CA GLU A 206 9.01 -10.76 -7.67
C GLU A 206 10.19 -10.23 -8.48
N ASP A 207 10.73 -11.08 -9.34
CA ASP A 207 11.65 -10.64 -10.37
C ASP A 207 10.83 -9.78 -11.34
N ASP A 208 11.03 -8.47 -11.30
CA ASP A 208 10.33 -7.52 -12.16
C ASP A 208 10.74 -7.69 -13.65
N GLY A 209 11.61 -8.67 -13.94
CA GLY A 209 12.09 -8.97 -15.27
C GLY A 209 12.91 -7.85 -15.90
N VAL A 210 13.24 -6.83 -15.12
CA VAL A 210 14.03 -5.68 -15.56
C VAL A 210 15.50 -6.03 -15.37
N ASP A 211 16.24 -6.15 -16.47
CA ASP A 211 17.69 -6.29 -16.42
C ASP A 211 18.28 -5.05 -15.72
N PHE A 212 19.00 -5.28 -14.63
CA PHE A 212 19.60 -4.21 -13.83
C PHE A 212 20.53 -3.34 -14.68
N GLU A 213 21.32 -3.92 -15.59
CA GLU A 213 22.25 -3.19 -16.44
C GLU A 213 21.50 -2.33 -17.48
N GLU A 214 20.42 -2.87 -18.05
CA GLU A 214 19.57 -2.15 -19.00
C GLU A 214 18.89 -0.96 -18.30
N ARG A 215 18.33 -1.18 -17.12
CA ARG A 215 17.68 -0.12 -16.33
C ARG A 215 18.66 0.96 -15.87
N MET A 216 19.84 0.58 -15.43
CA MET A 216 20.90 1.54 -15.07
C MET A 216 21.35 2.36 -16.27
N THR A 217 21.42 1.75 -17.45
CA THR A 217 21.75 2.45 -18.70
C THR A 217 20.68 3.47 -19.08
N GLU A 218 19.40 3.12 -18.94
CA GLU A 218 18.28 4.06 -19.16
C GLU A 218 18.34 5.25 -18.19
N ILE A 219 18.47 4.98 -16.89
CA ILE A 219 18.58 6.01 -15.86
C ILE A 219 19.77 6.94 -16.13
N HIS A 220 20.92 6.38 -16.51
CA HIS A 220 22.09 7.18 -16.83
C HIS A 220 21.86 8.08 -18.06
N ARG A 221 21.20 7.57 -19.09
CA ARG A 221 20.84 8.35 -20.28
C ARG A 221 19.87 9.49 -19.95
N GLU A 222 18.85 9.22 -19.12
CA GLU A 222 17.90 10.22 -18.65
C GLU A 222 18.61 11.31 -17.82
N LEU A 223 19.53 10.92 -16.96
CA LEU A 223 20.32 11.84 -16.13
C LEU A 223 21.19 12.76 -16.99
N LEU A 224 21.83 12.25 -18.04
CA LEU A 224 22.60 13.06 -18.99
C LEU A 224 21.71 14.04 -19.78
N SER A 225 20.50 13.62 -20.16
CA SER A 225 19.52 14.49 -20.81
C SER A 225 19.08 15.63 -19.91
N LEU A 226 18.73 15.34 -18.66
CA LEU A 226 18.33 16.34 -17.66
C LEU A 226 19.49 17.31 -17.34
N GLN A 227 20.72 16.81 -17.30
CA GLN A 227 21.91 17.65 -17.10
C GLN A 227 22.11 18.63 -18.27
N ALA A 228 21.89 18.18 -19.50
CA ALA A 228 22.00 19.05 -20.67
C ALA A 228 20.93 20.15 -20.65
N GLU A 229 19.67 19.79 -20.35
CA GLU A 229 18.57 20.76 -20.22
C GLU A 229 18.84 21.76 -19.08
N SER A 230 19.35 21.30 -17.93
CA SER A 230 19.75 22.17 -16.83
C SER A 230 20.81 23.19 -17.25
N ASN A 231 21.80 22.78 -18.04
CA ASN A 231 22.87 23.67 -18.53
C ASN A 231 22.28 24.73 -19.49
N GLU A 232 21.42 24.34 -20.43
CA GLU A 232 20.75 25.30 -21.34
C GLU A 232 19.90 26.33 -20.59
N LEU A 233 19.17 25.89 -19.55
CA LEU A 233 18.40 26.79 -18.70
C LEU A 233 19.29 27.76 -17.93
N MET A 234 20.43 27.28 -17.41
CA MET A 234 21.41 28.12 -16.72
C MET A 234 22.04 29.16 -17.64
N ASP A 235 22.38 28.77 -18.88
CA ASP A 235 22.86 29.70 -19.89
C ASP A 235 21.83 30.77 -20.24
N THR A 236 20.58 30.37 -20.36
CA THR A 236 19.46 31.29 -20.61
C THR A 236 19.28 32.29 -19.47
N ILE A 237 19.32 31.81 -18.23
CA ILE A 237 19.27 32.66 -17.02
C ILE A 237 20.43 33.64 -17.01
N SER A 238 21.66 33.17 -17.26
CA SER A 238 22.88 34.00 -17.28
C SER A 238 22.81 35.08 -18.37
N LYS A 239 22.25 34.75 -19.53
CA LYS A 239 22.03 35.74 -20.61
C LYS A 239 21.01 36.80 -20.20
N ASN A 240 19.89 36.39 -19.65
CA ASN A 240 18.82 37.29 -19.20
C ASN A 240 19.31 38.22 -18.06
N MET A 241 20.12 37.72 -17.13
CA MET A 241 20.72 38.54 -16.06
C MET A 241 21.67 39.61 -16.66
N LYS A 242 22.53 39.25 -17.65
CA LYS A 242 23.39 40.22 -18.34
C LYS A 242 22.56 41.28 -19.06
N GLU A 243 21.46 40.92 -19.73
CA GLU A 243 20.56 41.85 -20.41
C GLU A 243 19.87 42.82 -19.44
N MET A 244 19.64 42.39 -18.17
CA MET A 244 19.11 43.23 -17.10
C MET A 244 20.17 44.08 -16.38
N GLY A 245 21.45 43.98 -16.75
CA GLY A 245 22.54 44.74 -16.15
C GLY A 245 23.01 44.21 -14.79
N LEU A 246 22.78 42.93 -14.50
CA LEU A 246 23.21 42.21 -13.31
C LEU A 246 24.43 41.34 -13.58
#